data_c600f7fa29a702eec1e3b88cc0e69296
#
_entry.id   c600f7fa29a702eec1e3b88cc0e69296
#
_cell.length_a   1.000
_cell.length_b   1.000
_cell.length_c   1.000
_cell.angle_alpha   90.00
_cell.angle_beta   90.00
_cell.angle_gamma   90.00
#
_symmetry.space_group_name_H-M   'P 1'
#
loop_
_entity.id
_entity.type
_entity.pdbx_description
1 polymer ?
#
loop_
_entity_poly.entity_id
_entity_poly.type
_entity_poly.pdbx_seq_one_letter_code
_entity_poly.pdbx_strand_id
1 'polypeptide(L)'
;MRQSNMFRHAYVAWPLFNYTDYEGELCDSGVTDTHTTPKISELKTLLTPRFIHFDEWQVFQAYVNLQKTSSNPFYSFAFDALEQYKTQNSNSKIQVLINQVDRGDGRPSFHKIDINDNRSSRNNKRELKIAIANLKIPVEDIERAFRKDREPNVSYERQQTLWKILNEAELQGVELLVLPEVSVPVSWLPFMISHARRHQIALIFGLEHWVCGNKAYNLLVEAFPFRTTGQYKSCLVNMRVKNHYAPEEKRTLEKFRLLPAEPQTDNYFYNLVNWNGIQLSSYNCFELANIEHRSLFKSELDLLIACVWNRDTSYYAHILQSATRDLFCYVVQSNTSQYGGSCVLKPSRTIESEIIKVKGGDNGCILTTKLDISGLRDSQHKSTRGPEDSAFKATPPGYDHERVLKR
;
A
#
# COMPACT_ATOMS: atom_id res chain seq x y z
N MET A 1 17.45 8.67 -16.75
CA MET A 1 16.85 9.15 -18.01
C MET A 1 15.91 8.10 -18.66
N ARG A 2 16.32 6.82 -18.84
CA ARG A 2 15.46 5.79 -19.49
C ARG A 2 14.20 5.43 -18.68
N GLN A 3 14.25 5.37 -17.35
CA GLN A 3 13.04 5.17 -16.54
C GLN A 3 12.04 6.34 -16.68
N SER A 4 12.52 7.58 -16.81
CA SER A 4 11.66 8.74 -17.06
C SER A 4 11.00 8.73 -18.44
N ASN A 5 11.73 8.24 -19.45
CA ASN A 5 11.18 8.10 -20.79
C ASN A 5 10.13 6.99 -20.86
N MET A 6 10.37 5.86 -20.18
CA MET A 6 9.45 4.75 -20.12
C MET A 6 8.14 5.13 -19.41
N PHE A 7 8.24 5.93 -18.35
CA PHE A 7 7.05 6.43 -17.66
C PHE A 7 6.30 7.48 -18.53
N ARG A 8 7.01 8.27 -19.31
CA ARG A 8 6.38 9.16 -20.32
C ARG A 8 5.60 8.37 -21.36
N HIS A 9 6.17 7.29 -21.88
CA HIS A 9 5.47 6.42 -22.83
C HIS A 9 4.31 5.67 -22.16
N ALA A 10 4.53 5.07 -21.00
CA ALA A 10 3.47 4.43 -20.24
C ALA A 10 2.38 5.42 -19.84
N TYR A 11 2.73 6.67 -19.51
CA TYR A 11 1.78 7.68 -19.10
C TYR A 11 0.93 8.20 -20.27
N VAL A 12 1.51 8.41 -21.42
CA VAL A 12 0.76 8.77 -22.65
C VAL A 12 -0.08 7.60 -23.14
N ALA A 13 0.43 6.37 -23.04
CA ALA A 13 -0.28 5.16 -23.40
C ALA A 13 -1.19 4.61 -22.30
N TRP A 14 -1.04 5.05 -21.05
CA TRP A 14 -1.85 4.57 -19.94
C TRP A 14 -3.37 4.65 -20.13
N PRO A 15 -3.93 5.73 -20.66
CA PRO A 15 -5.32 5.72 -21.06
C PRO A 15 -5.67 4.58 -22.02
N LEU A 16 -4.71 4.15 -22.85
CA LEU A 16 -4.88 3.10 -23.85
C LEU A 16 -4.79 1.69 -23.24
N PHE A 17 -3.96 1.48 -22.22
CA PHE A 17 -3.85 0.17 -21.53
C PHE A 17 -5.12 -0.26 -20.78
N ASN A 18 -6.07 0.63 -20.60
CA ASN A 18 -7.36 0.31 -20.01
C ASN A 18 -8.41 -0.12 -21.05
N TYR A 19 -8.07 -0.12 -22.33
CA TYR A 19 -8.92 -0.55 -23.45
C TYR A 19 -8.20 -1.66 -24.21
N THR A 20 -8.61 -2.90 -23.99
CA THR A 20 -8.08 -4.08 -24.68
C THR A 20 -8.18 -4.00 -26.19
N ASP A 21 -9.13 -3.23 -26.70
CA ASP A 21 -9.35 -3.05 -28.14
C ASP A 21 -8.29 -2.15 -28.82
N TYR A 22 -7.54 -1.37 -28.04
CA TYR A 22 -6.50 -0.49 -28.59
C TYR A 22 -5.12 -1.12 -28.71
N GLU A 23 -4.83 -2.20 -27.98
CA GLU A 23 -3.57 -2.93 -28.12
C GLU A 23 -3.43 -3.51 -29.54
N GLY A 24 -4.51 -3.98 -30.14
CA GLY A 24 -4.53 -4.48 -31.49
C GLY A 24 -4.27 -3.40 -32.54
N GLU A 25 -4.93 -2.26 -32.42
CA GLU A 25 -4.78 -1.16 -33.39
C GLU A 25 -3.42 -0.46 -33.32
N LEU A 26 -2.82 -0.34 -32.12
CA LEU A 26 -1.45 0.19 -31.97
C LEU A 26 -0.39 -0.74 -32.55
N CYS A 27 -0.60 -2.05 -32.49
CA CYS A 27 0.29 -3.03 -33.09
C CYS A 27 0.13 -3.11 -34.60
N ASP A 28 -1.11 -2.98 -35.11
CA ASP A 28 -1.41 -3.05 -36.57
C ASP A 28 -1.11 -1.75 -37.32
N SER A 29 -0.99 -0.61 -36.65
CA SER A 29 -0.75 0.68 -37.29
C SER A 29 0.70 0.92 -37.80
N GLY A 30 1.52 -0.12 -37.87
CA GLY A 30 2.87 -0.04 -38.43
C GLY A 30 3.87 0.78 -37.61
N VAL A 31 3.56 1.07 -36.36
CA VAL A 31 4.47 1.76 -35.40
C VAL A 31 5.70 0.89 -35.05
N THR A 32 5.77 -0.32 -35.61
CA THR A 32 6.86 -1.27 -35.39
C THR A 32 8.12 -0.98 -36.18
N ASP A 33 8.10 -0.06 -37.13
CA ASP A 33 9.29 0.27 -37.91
C ASP A 33 9.66 1.74 -37.74
N THR A 34 10.82 1.91 -37.20
CA THR A 34 11.61 3.10 -37.03
C THR A 34 11.49 3.82 -35.68
N HIS A 35 12.63 4.12 -35.17
CA HIS A 35 12.99 4.94 -34.02
C HIS A 35 12.37 6.35 -33.94
N THR A 36 11.24 6.59 -34.56
CA THR A 36 10.49 7.85 -34.49
C THR A 36 9.39 7.76 -33.45
N THR A 37 9.61 8.41 -32.33
CA THR A 37 8.53 8.74 -31.39
C THR A 37 7.37 9.38 -32.15
N PRO A 38 6.14 8.84 -32.08
CA PRO A 38 5.00 9.47 -32.76
C PRO A 38 4.84 10.90 -32.24
N LYS A 39 4.63 11.83 -33.14
CA LYS A 39 4.42 13.23 -32.76
C LYS A 39 3.17 13.32 -31.91
N ILE A 40 3.19 14.18 -30.88
CA ILE A 40 2.04 14.40 -29.97
C ILE A 40 0.74 14.73 -30.74
N SER A 41 0.86 15.32 -31.95
CA SER A 41 -0.25 15.59 -32.85
C SER A 41 -0.89 14.33 -33.44
N GLU A 42 -0.13 13.26 -33.62
CA GLU A 42 -0.60 11.98 -34.18
C GLU A 42 -1.30 11.17 -33.08
N LEU A 43 -0.81 11.24 -31.84
CA LEU A 43 -1.46 10.65 -30.67
C LEU A 43 -2.83 11.28 -30.35
N LYS A 44 -3.01 12.57 -30.64
CA LYS A 44 -4.30 13.26 -30.43
C LYS A 44 -5.44 12.72 -31.28
N THR A 45 -5.15 12.14 -32.42
CA THR A 45 -6.18 11.55 -33.32
C THR A 45 -6.59 10.15 -32.90
N LEU A 46 -5.73 9.45 -32.12
CA LEU A 46 -5.98 8.09 -31.61
C LEU A 46 -6.63 8.07 -30.22
N LEU A 47 -6.55 9.19 -29.48
CA LEU A 47 -7.07 9.27 -28.12
C LEU A 47 -8.57 9.63 -28.13
N THR A 48 -9.41 8.68 -27.79
CA THR A 48 -10.80 8.97 -27.44
C THR A 48 -10.84 9.83 -26.18
N PRO A 49 -11.55 10.98 -26.18
CA PRO A 49 -11.69 11.79 -24.99
C PRO A 49 -12.31 10.95 -23.85
N ARG A 50 -11.59 10.81 -22.74
CA ARG A 50 -12.12 10.15 -21.56
C ARG A 50 -11.80 10.96 -20.32
N PHE A 51 -12.60 10.78 -19.29
CA PHE A 51 -12.32 11.36 -17.99
C PHE A 51 -11.11 10.69 -17.34
N ILE A 52 -10.21 11.50 -16.78
CA ILE A 52 -9.12 11.01 -15.95
C ILE A 52 -9.73 10.64 -14.58
N HIS A 53 -9.51 9.41 -14.15
CA HIS A 53 -9.93 8.99 -12.82
C HIS A 53 -9.06 9.64 -11.74
N PHE A 54 -9.61 9.80 -10.55
CA PHE A 54 -8.91 10.41 -9.42
C PHE A 54 -7.62 9.67 -9.06
N ASP A 55 -7.65 8.35 -9.05
CA ASP A 55 -6.49 7.49 -8.83
C ASP A 55 -5.37 7.70 -9.87
N GLU A 56 -5.73 7.87 -11.13
CA GLU A 56 -4.78 8.16 -12.22
C GLU A 56 -4.11 9.53 -12.02
N TRP A 57 -4.90 10.52 -11.59
CA TRP A 57 -4.38 11.83 -11.25
C TRP A 57 -3.38 11.78 -10.09
N GLN A 58 -3.69 11.03 -9.04
CA GLN A 58 -2.79 10.88 -7.89
C GLN A 58 -1.44 10.26 -8.28
N VAL A 59 -1.45 9.18 -9.08
CA VAL A 59 -0.20 8.56 -9.55
C VAL A 59 0.59 9.50 -10.45
N PHE A 60 -0.09 10.29 -11.28
CA PHE A 60 0.58 11.32 -12.09
C PHE A 60 1.25 12.37 -11.24
N GLN A 61 0.57 12.88 -10.23
CA GLN A 61 1.14 13.86 -9.30
C GLN A 61 2.36 13.30 -8.57
N ALA A 62 2.30 12.05 -8.12
CA ALA A 62 3.43 11.39 -7.50
C ALA A 62 4.64 11.34 -8.46
N TYR A 63 4.41 10.96 -9.70
CA TYR A 63 5.45 10.95 -10.74
C TYR A 63 6.07 12.33 -10.97
N VAL A 64 5.24 13.36 -11.14
CA VAL A 64 5.71 14.75 -11.34
C VAL A 64 6.53 15.21 -10.14
N ASN A 65 6.07 14.88 -8.95
CA ASN A 65 6.72 15.30 -7.72
C ASN A 65 8.07 14.62 -7.49
N LEU A 66 8.19 13.33 -7.81
CA LEU A 66 9.48 12.61 -7.76
C LEU A 66 10.50 13.16 -8.77
N GLN A 67 10.03 13.73 -9.89
CA GLN A 67 10.89 14.36 -10.90
C GLN A 67 11.38 15.77 -10.48
N LYS A 68 10.61 16.47 -9.67
CA LYS A 68 11.02 17.76 -9.12
C LYS A 68 12.05 17.50 -8.03
N THR A 69 13.31 17.57 -8.37
CA THR A 69 14.48 17.39 -7.46
C THR A 69 14.57 18.42 -6.33
N SER A 70 13.50 19.12 -6.05
CA SER A 70 13.44 20.12 -4.99
C SER A 70 13.47 19.48 -3.60
N SER A 71 14.08 20.19 -2.70
CA SER A 71 14.52 19.90 -1.34
C SER A 71 13.44 19.45 -0.34
N ASN A 72 12.19 19.28 -0.73
CA ASN A 72 11.15 18.75 0.14
C ASN A 72 10.91 17.26 -0.13
N PRO A 73 11.28 16.39 0.81
CA PRO A 73 10.94 14.98 0.71
C PRO A 73 9.43 14.84 0.79
N PHE A 74 8.84 14.18 -0.21
CA PHE A 74 7.40 13.88 -0.20
C PHE A 74 7.13 12.80 0.82
N TYR A 75 6.35 13.14 1.83
CA TYR A 75 5.97 12.19 2.88
C TYR A 75 4.70 11.44 2.52
N SER A 76 3.77 12.13 1.83
CA SER A 76 2.53 11.54 1.34
C SER A 76 2.06 12.32 0.10
N PHE A 77 1.80 11.61 -0.97
CA PHE A 77 1.30 12.21 -2.22
C PHE A 77 -0.23 12.40 -2.23
N ALA A 78 -0.92 11.76 -1.28
CA ALA A 78 -2.38 11.78 -1.28
C ALA A 78 -2.96 13.15 -0.96
N PHE A 79 -2.35 13.87 -0.02
CA PHE A 79 -2.88 15.17 0.44
C PHE A 79 -2.86 16.21 -0.67
N ASP A 80 -1.70 16.48 -1.24
CA ASP A 80 -1.53 17.51 -2.28
C ASP A 80 -2.38 17.19 -3.52
N ALA A 81 -2.41 15.92 -3.91
CA ALA A 81 -3.20 15.47 -5.04
C ALA A 81 -4.71 15.66 -4.81
N LEU A 82 -5.18 15.40 -3.58
CA LEU A 82 -6.60 15.59 -3.22
C LEU A 82 -7.00 17.05 -3.24
N GLU A 83 -6.19 17.93 -2.63
CA GLU A 83 -6.48 19.37 -2.59
C GLU A 83 -6.44 20.00 -3.98
N GLN A 84 -5.47 19.62 -4.82
CA GLN A 84 -5.42 20.07 -6.20
C GLN A 84 -6.63 19.56 -7.00
N TYR A 85 -7.03 18.30 -6.81
CA TYR A 85 -8.19 17.74 -7.49
C TYR A 85 -9.49 18.45 -7.08
N LYS A 86 -9.69 18.72 -5.78
CA LYS A 86 -10.86 19.47 -5.28
C LYS A 86 -10.89 20.89 -5.81
N THR A 87 -9.75 21.58 -5.86
CA THR A 87 -9.63 22.94 -6.38
C THR A 87 -9.98 23.01 -7.86
N GLN A 88 -9.54 22.02 -8.65
CA GLN A 88 -9.82 21.97 -10.09
C GLN A 88 -11.23 21.46 -10.42
N ASN A 89 -11.84 20.72 -9.50
CA ASN A 89 -13.17 20.11 -9.65
C ASN A 89 -14.08 20.53 -8.49
N SER A 90 -14.53 21.78 -8.49
CA SER A 90 -15.37 22.36 -7.43
C SER A 90 -16.66 21.58 -7.14
N ASN A 91 -17.14 20.78 -8.10
CA ASN A 91 -18.30 19.88 -7.96
C ASN A 91 -17.91 18.45 -7.62
N SER A 92 -16.68 18.21 -7.13
CA SER A 92 -16.21 16.88 -6.78
C SER A 92 -17.10 16.24 -5.71
N LYS A 93 -17.58 15.02 -6.01
CA LYS A 93 -18.38 14.20 -5.08
C LYS A 93 -17.50 13.24 -4.27
N ILE A 94 -16.21 13.53 -4.15
CA ILE A 94 -15.26 12.71 -3.41
C ILE A 94 -15.36 13.07 -1.92
N GLN A 95 -15.72 12.08 -1.11
CA GLN A 95 -15.81 12.21 0.35
C GLN A 95 -14.58 11.60 1.02
N VAL A 96 -13.43 12.21 0.80
CA VAL A 96 -12.18 11.87 1.47
C VAL A 96 -11.71 13.08 2.25
N LEU A 97 -11.45 12.89 3.53
CA LEU A 97 -10.87 13.89 4.41
C LEU A 97 -9.47 13.48 4.81
N ILE A 98 -8.51 14.37 4.66
CA ILE A 98 -7.13 14.16 5.09
C ILE A 98 -6.75 15.32 6.01
N ASN A 99 -6.41 14.99 7.24
CA ASN A 99 -5.97 15.96 8.25
C ASN A 99 -4.54 15.59 8.69
N GLN A 100 -3.63 16.53 8.57
CA GLN A 100 -2.30 16.38 9.17
C GLN A 100 -2.39 16.59 10.68
N VAL A 101 -1.79 15.68 11.42
CA VAL A 101 -1.70 15.75 12.88
C VAL A 101 -0.23 15.82 13.26
N ASP A 102 0.15 16.95 13.84
CA ASP A 102 1.44 17.15 14.47
C ASP A 102 1.27 17.00 15.98
N ARG A 103 2.04 16.12 16.60
CA ARG A 103 1.97 15.87 18.04
C ARG A 103 2.81 16.84 18.87
N GLY A 104 3.78 17.52 18.25
CA GLY A 104 4.61 18.52 18.92
C GLY A 104 5.52 18.00 20.03
N ASP A 105 5.62 16.67 20.20
CA ASP A 105 6.34 16.00 21.28
C ASP A 105 7.56 15.19 20.77
N GLY A 106 8.02 15.50 19.56
CA GLY A 106 9.13 14.79 18.90
C GLY A 106 8.73 13.44 18.29
N ARG A 107 7.47 13.01 18.43
CA ARG A 107 6.96 11.82 17.75
C ARG A 107 6.62 12.13 16.30
N PRO A 108 6.62 11.12 15.41
CA PRO A 108 6.26 11.32 14.02
C PRO A 108 4.90 11.96 13.83
N SER A 109 4.82 12.89 12.88
CA SER A 109 3.55 13.40 12.38
C SER A 109 2.81 12.32 11.60
N PHE A 110 1.50 12.46 11.45
CA PHE A 110 0.72 11.53 10.64
C PHE A 110 -0.46 12.21 9.94
N HIS A 111 -0.91 11.61 8.84
CA HIS A 111 -2.21 11.94 8.27
C HIS A 111 -3.29 11.05 8.86
N LYS A 112 -4.35 11.68 9.36
CA LYS A 112 -5.62 11.00 9.60
C LYS A 112 -6.44 11.09 8.33
N ILE A 113 -6.68 9.92 7.70
CA ILE A 113 -7.35 9.80 6.41
C ILE A 113 -8.69 9.11 6.64
N ASP A 114 -9.78 9.83 6.42
CA ASP A 114 -11.14 9.30 6.51
C ASP A 114 -11.73 9.14 5.10
N ILE A 115 -12.04 7.90 4.73
CA ILE A 115 -12.62 7.54 3.43
C ILE A 115 -14.07 7.13 3.67
N ASN A 116 -14.99 8.04 3.37
CA ASN A 116 -16.41 7.79 3.51
C ASN A 116 -16.94 7.10 2.24
N ASP A 117 -17.21 5.82 2.33
CA ASP A 117 -17.96 5.09 1.30
C ASP A 117 -19.45 5.19 1.59
N ASN A 118 -20.24 5.69 0.64
CA ASN A 118 -21.69 5.81 0.77
C ASN A 118 -22.41 4.47 1.02
N ARG A 119 -21.71 3.34 0.90
CA ARG A 119 -22.22 2.02 1.30
C ARG A 119 -22.17 1.80 2.81
N SER A 120 -21.29 2.50 3.52
CA SER A 120 -21.01 2.26 4.93
C SER A 120 -22.05 2.86 5.89
N SER A 121 -22.95 3.74 5.40
CA SER A 121 -23.97 4.38 6.24
C SER A 121 -25.02 3.42 6.84
N ARG A 122 -25.01 2.13 6.49
CA ARG A 122 -25.99 1.15 6.96
C ARG A 122 -25.44 -0.06 7.71
N ASN A 123 -24.11 -0.31 7.69
CA ASN A 123 -23.56 -1.47 8.39
C ASN A 123 -22.24 -1.09 9.05
N ASN A 124 -22.20 -1.03 10.35
CA ASN A 124 -20.98 -1.26 11.10
C ASN A 124 -20.39 -2.57 10.60
N LYS A 125 -19.31 -2.52 9.83
CA LYS A 125 -18.73 -3.70 9.20
C LYS A 125 -18.28 -4.65 10.30
N ARG A 126 -18.90 -5.80 10.36
CA ARG A 126 -18.68 -6.79 11.43
C ARG A 126 -17.48 -7.67 11.15
N GLU A 127 -17.23 -7.98 9.88
CA GLU A 127 -16.15 -8.82 9.43
C GLU A 127 -15.40 -8.15 8.28
N LEU A 128 -14.09 -8.40 8.19
CA LEU A 128 -13.24 -8.01 7.06
C LEU A 128 -12.60 -9.26 6.47
N LYS A 129 -12.84 -9.55 5.21
CA LYS A 129 -12.15 -10.63 4.51
C LYS A 129 -10.85 -10.12 3.92
N ILE A 130 -9.73 -10.62 4.47
CA ILE A 130 -8.38 -10.24 4.03
C ILE A 130 -7.66 -11.39 3.35
N ALA A 131 -6.66 -11.03 2.54
CA ALA A 131 -5.69 -11.96 1.99
C ALA A 131 -4.26 -11.46 2.21
N ILE A 132 -3.34 -12.38 2.41
CA ILE A 132 -1.90 -12.16 2.31
C ILE A 132 -1.35 -12.93 1.10
N ALA A 133 -0.49 -12.27 0.32
CA ALA A 133 0.13 -12.90 -0.83
C ALA A 133 1.38 -13.67 -0.42
N ASN A 134 1.46 -14.94 -0.85
CA ASN A 134 2.68 -15.74 -0.83
C ASN A 134 3.40 -15.53 -2.15
N LEU A 135 4.27 -14.54 -2.22
CA LEU A 135 4.95 -14.09 -3.44
C LEU A 135 6.46 -14.13 -3.25
N LYS A 136 7.18 -14.79 -4.15
CA LYS A 136 8.64 -14.81 -4.17
C LYS A 136 9.18 -13.55 -4.83
N ILE A 137 10.13 -12.89 -4.15
CA ILE A 137 10.81 -11.70 -4.66
C ILE A 137 12.31 -11.95 -4.57
N PRO A 138 12.93 -12.43 -5.64
CA PRO A 138 14.37 -12.72 -5.69
C PRO A 138 15.21 -11.48 -5.44
N VAL A 139 16.42 -11.69 -4.85
CA VAL A 139 17.39 -10.59 -4.63
C VAL A 139 17.77 -9.94 -5.95
N GLU A 140 17.89 -10.73 -7.00
CA GLU A 140 18.23 -10.29 -8.35
C GLU A 140 17.23 -9.27 -8.90
N ASP A 141 15.96 -9.42 -8.56
CA ASP A 141 14.91 -8.49 -8.97
C ASP A 141 15.07 -7.14 -8.25
N ILE A 142 15.45 -7.16 -6.97
CA ILE A 142 15.74 -5.94 -6.21
C ILE A 142 16.98 -5.25 -6.77
N GLU A 143 18.05 -5.98 -7.04
CA GLU A 143 19.27 -5.42 -7.64
C GLU A 143 19.02 -4.88 -9.04
N ARG A 144 18.20 -5.54 -9.84
CA ARG A 144 17.75 -5.01 -11.13
C ARG A 144 17.02 -3.69 -10.98
N ALA A 145 16.24 -3.50 -9.91
CA ALA A 145 15.56 -2.25 -9.63
C ALA A 145 16.52 -1.08 -9.40
N PHE A 146 17.76 -1.31 -9.03
CA PHE A 146 18.77 -0.28 -8.82
C PHE A 146 19.55 0.10 -10.07
N ARG A 147 19.57 -0.72 -11.10
CA ARG A 147 20.39 -0.46 -12.31
C ARG A 147 19.72 0.60 -13.19
N LYS A 148 20.48 1.62 -13.58
CA LYS A 148 19.99 2.73 -14.40
C LYS A 148 19.93 2.42 -15.91
N ASP A 149 20.66 1.40 -16.36
CA ASP A 149 20.90 1.03 -17.76
C ASP A 149 20.09 -0.17 -18.23
N ARG A 150 19.16 -0.63 -17.41
CA ARG A 150 18.45 -1.87 -17.63
C ARG A 150 17.05 -1.69 -18.22
N GLU A 151 16.54 -2.81 -18.72
CA GLU A 151 15.12 -2.95 -18.98
C GLU A 151 14.30 -3.05 -17.68
N PRO A 152 13.03 -2.66 -17.73
CA PRO A 152 12.12 -2.83 -16.58
C PRO A 152 12.11 -4.26 -16.09
N ASN A 153 11.93 -4.42 -14.79
CA ASN A 153 11.84 -5.71 -14.15
C ASN A 153 10.44 -6.35 -14.34
N VAL A 154 10.08 -6.56 -15.60
CA VAL A 154 8.76 -7.02 -16.05
C VAL A 154 8.93 -8.30 -16.87
N SER A 155 9.00 -9.46 -16.19
CA SER A 155 8.95 -10.74 -16.87
C SER A 155 7.52 -11.24 -17.00
N TYR A 156 7.27 -12.10 -18.00
CA TYR A 156 5.96 -12.71 -18.21
C TYR A 156 5.54 -13.56 -16.99
N GLU A 157 6.47 -14.35 -16.42
CA GLU A 157 6.16 -15.17 -15.24
C GLU A 157 5.77 -14.33 -14.04
N ARG A 158 6.47 -13.21 -13.83
CA ARG A 158 6.14 -12.28 -12.74
C ARG A 158 4.78 -11.62 -12.95
N GLN A 159 4.48 -11.21 -14.18
CA GLN A 159 3.18 -10.66 -14.54
C GLN A 159 2.07 -11.70 -14.32
N GLN A 160 2.27 -12.92 -14.81
CA GLN A 160 1.31 -14.00 -14.66
C GLN A 160 1.05 -14.33 -13.18
N THR A 161 2.09 -14.34 -12.35
CA THR A 161 1.96 -14.59 -10.91
C THR A 161 1.15 -13.51 -10.22
N LEU A 162 1.44 -12.23 -10.47
CA LEU A 162 0.68 -11.12 -9.91
C LEU A 162 -0.78 -11.14 -10.38
N TRP A 163 -0.99 -11.40 -11.67
CA TRP A 163 -2.34 -11.48 -12.23
C TRP A 163 -3.16 -12.61 -11.62
N LYS A 164 -2.54 -13.77 -11.42
CA LYS A 164 -3.15 -14.90 -10.71
C LYS A 164 -3.55 -14.52 -9.28
N ILE A 165 -2.67 -13.87 -8.54
CA ILE A 165 -2.93 -13.40 -7.16
C ILE A 165 -4.13 -12.44 -7.13
N LEU A 166 -4.18 -11.47 -8.04
CA LEU A 166 -5.26 -10.48 -8.10
C LEU A 166 -6.61 -11.13 -8.47
N ASN A 167 -6.61 -12.01 -9.47
CA ASN A 167 -7.83 -12.71 -9.89
C ASN A 167 -8.33 -13.67 -8.80
N GLU A 168 -7.44 -14.34 -8.10
CA GLU A 168 -7.80 -15.21 -7.00
C GLU A 168 -8.40 -14.41 -5.84
N ALA A 169 -7.86 -13.23 -5.55
CA ALA A 169 -8.42 -12.32 -4.54
C ALA A 169 -9.85 -11.87 -4.91
N GLU A 170 -10.09 -11.56 -6.17
CA GLU A 170 -11.43 -11.23 -6.67
C GLU A 170 -12.39 -12.40 -6.55
N LEU A 171 -12.01 -13.58 -7.08
CA LEU A 171 -12.82 -14.79 -7.05
C LEU A 171 -13.20 -15.22 -5.63
N GLN A 172 -12.27 -15.04 -4.68
CA GLN A 172 -12.52 -15.35 -3.27
C GLN A 172 -13.29 -14.24 -2.54
N GLY A 173 -13.61 -13.12 -3.17
CA GLY A 173 -14.30 -11.98 -2.56
C GLY A 173 -13.48 -11.32 -1.44
N VAL A 174 -12.17 -11.21 -1.64
CA VAL A 174 -11.25 -10.51 -0.74
C VAL A 174 -11.56 -9.01 -0.78
N GLU A 175 -11.50 -8.36 0.37
CA GLU A 175 -11.72 -6.93 0.49
C GLU A 175 -10.42 -6.15 0.64
N LEU A 176 -9.41 -6.77 1.26
CA LEU A 176 -8.07 -6.20 1.45
C LEU A 176 -7.02 -7.27 1.14
N LEU A 177 -6.16 -6.99 0.18
CA LEU A 177 -5.02 -7.83 -0.18
C LEU A 177 -3.72 -7.12 0.21
N VAL A 178 -2.86 -7.84 0.93
CA VAL A 178 -1.53 -7.36 1.35
C VAL A 178 -0.45 -8.15 0.63
N LEU A 179 0.47 -7.43 -0.06
CA LEU A 179 1.63 -8.02 -0.71
C LEU A 179 2.91 -7.60 0.03
N PRO A 180 4.03 -8.31 -0.19
CA PRO A 180 5.30 -7.99 0.45
C PRO A 180 5.87 -6.61 0.07
N GLU A 181 6.91 -6.18 0.79
CA GLU A 181 7.76 -5.06 0.42
C GLU A 181 8.43 -5.33 -0.95
N VAL A 182 8.68 -4.29 -1.73
CA VAL A 182 9.35 -4.32 -3.06
C VAL A 182 8.76 -5.34 -4.05
N SER A 183 7.48 -5.64 -3.91
CA SER A 183 6.83 -6.74 -4.65
C SER A 183 6.33 -6.35 -6.04
N VAL A 184 6.01 -5.08 -6.25
CA VAL A 184 5.38 -4.61 -7.48
C VAL A 184 6.35 -3.75 -8.30
N PRO A 185 6.62 -4.08 -9.57
CA PRO A 185 7.39 -3.22 -10.46
C PRO A 185 6.74 -1.84 -10.60
N VAL A 186 7.58 -0.79 -10.65
CA VAL A 186 7.11 0.60 -10.79
C VAL A 186 6.19 0.77 -12.01
N SER A 187 6.51 0.11 -13.12
CA SER A 187 5.72 0.18 -14.35
C SER A 187 4.31 -0.42 -14.24
N TRP A 188 4.07 -1.29 -13.26
CA TRP A 188 2.77 -1.92 -13.05
C TRP A 188 1.91 -1.23 -11.99
N LEU A 189 2.43 -0.18 -11.36
CA LEU A 189 1.66 0.61 -10.40
C LEU A 189 0.27 1.04 -10.95
N PRO A 190 0.16 1.57 -12.18
CA PRO A 190 -1.14 1.93 -12.75
C PRO A 190 -2.11 0.76 -12.87
N PHE A 191 -1.59 -0.40 -13.28
CA PHE A 191 -2.38 -1.63 -13.40
C PHE A 191 -2.94 -2.06 -12.03
N MET A 192 -2.10 -2.09 -10.98
CA MET A 192 -2.53 -2.43 -9.63
C MET A 192 -3.62 -1.50 -9.11
N ILE A 193 -3.43 -0.20 -9.31
CA ILE A 193 -4.40 0.82 -8.88
C ILE A 193 -5.73 0.69 -9.64
N SER A 194 -5.66 0.49 -10.96
CA SER A 194 -6.85 0.26 -11.78
C SER A 194 -7.61 -0.99 -11.34
N HIS A 195 -6.91 -2.07 -10.96
CA HIS A 195 -7.52 -3.27 -10.41
C HIS A 195 -8.25 -2.97 -9.09
N ALA A 196 -7.58 -2.28 -8.14
CA ALA A 196 -8.19 -1.88 -6.87
C ALA A 196 -9.49 -1.10 -7.08
N ARG A 197 -9.49 -0.12 -7.98
CA ARG A 197 -10.68 0.67 -8.33
C ARG A 197 -11.78 -0.16 -8.96
N ARG A 198 -11.44 -0.97 -9.97
CA ARG A 198 -12.44 -1.73 -10.75
C ARG A 198 -13.13 -2.81 -9.93
N HIS A 199 -12.35 -3.57 -9.17
CA HIS A 199 -12.84 -4.70 -8.39
C HIS A 199 -13.21 -4.32 -6.96
N GLN A 200 -12.91 -3.07 -6.55
CA GLN A 200 -13.19 -2.55 -5.21
C GLN A 200 -12.51 -3.38 -4.11
N ILE A 201 -11.28 -3.79 -4.36
CA ILE A 201 -10.38 -4.50 -3.44
C ILE A 201 -9.29 -3.53 -3.00
N ALA A 202 -9.15 -3.31 -1.71
CA ALA A 202 -8.03 -2.53 -1.19
C ALA A 202 -6.71 -3.29 -1.38
N LEU A 203 -5.66 -2.58 -1.80
CA LEU A 203 -4.33 -3.15 -1.99
C LEU A 203 -3.32 -2.38 -1.11
N ILE A 204 -2.50 -3.12 -0.37
CA ILE A 204 -1.35 -2.56 0.37
C ILE A 204 -0.13 -3.37 0.00
N PHE A 205 0.91 -2.69 -0.53
CA PHE A 205 2.10 -3.35 -1.04
C PHE A 205 3.32 -2.43 -1.07
N GLY A 206 4.51 -3.02 -1.02
CA GLY A 206 5.74 -2.31 -1.31
C GLY A 206 6.00 -2.25 -2.82
N LEU A 207 6.28 -1.04 -3.31
CA LEU A 207 6.72 -0.83 -4.68
C LEU A 207 8.22 -1.13 -4.79
N GLU A 208 8.68 -1.66 -5.92
CA GLU A 208 10.12 -1.70 -6.22
C GLU A 208 10.74 -0.31 -6.04
N HIS A 209 12.01 -0.28 -5.65
CA HIS A 209 12.70 0.98 -5.48
C HIS A 209 12.61 1.84 -6.74
N TRP A 210 12.00 2.99 -6.59
CA TRP A 210 11.90 3.96 -7.67
C TRP A 210 13.14 4.82 -7.69
N VAL A 211 13.99 4.62 -8.68
CA VAL A 211 15.25 5.36 -8.81
C VAL A 211 15.03 6.63 -9.61
N CYS A 212 15.29 7.77 -9.00
CA CYS A 212 15.28 9.08 -9.62
C CYS A 212 16.58 9.84 -9.32
N GLY A 213 17.32 10.22 -10.33
CA GLY A 213 18.65 10.78 -10.17
C GLY A 213 19.61 9.80 -9.51
N ASN A 214 20.13 10.16 -8.34
CA ASN A 214 20.98 9.30 -7.49
C ASN A 214 20.25 8.78 -6.24
N LYS A 215 18.93 9.01 -6.12
CA LYS A 215 18.12 8.57 -4.98
C LYS A 215 17.28 7.36 -5.35
N ALA A 216 17.17 6.44 -4.40
CA ALA A 216 16.27 5.29 -4.48
C ALA A 216 15.15 5.46 -3.43
N TYR A 217 13.92 5.53 -3.91
CA TYR A 217 12.71 5.65 -3.10
C TYR A 217 12.14 4.27 -2.87
N ASN A 218 12.09 3.83 -1.61
CA ASN A 218 11.33 2.65 -1.20
C ASN A 218 9.94 3.14 -0.77
N LEU A 219 8.93 2.79 -1.53
CA LEU A 219 7.58 3.31 -1.38
C LEU A 219 6.61 2.23 -0.92
N LEU A 220 5.89 2.53 0.15
CA LEU A 220 4.70 1.79 0.54
C LEU A 220 3.48 2.40 -0.15
N VAL A 221 2.73 1.57 -0.86
CA VAL A 221 1.53 1.98 -1.59
C VAL A 221 0.30 1.44 -0.89
N GLU A 222 -0.65 2.32 -0.64
CA GLU A 222 -1.95 2.04 -0.06
C GLU A 222 -3.02 2.49 -1.06
N ALA A 223 -3.79 1.57 -1.59
CA ALA A 223 -4.86 1.83 -2.55
C ALA A 223 -6.20 1.45 -1.92
N PHE A 224 -7.01 2.43 -1.56
CA PHE A 224 -8.29 2.24 -0.90
C PHE A 224 -9.44 2.59 -1.84
N PRO A 225 -10.18 1.60 -2.34
CA PRO A 225 -11.33 1.84 -3.18
C PRO A 225 -12.51 2.36 -2.37
N PHE A 226 -13.30 3.22 -3.02
CA PHE A 226 -14.53 3.76 -2.47
C PHE A 226 -15.51 4.11 -3.59
N ARG A 227 -16.77 4.39 -3.22
CA ARG A 227 -17.76 4.92 -4.16
C ARG A 227 -18.08 6.37 -3.83
N THR A 228 -18.11 7.18 -4.85
CA THR A 228 -18.57 8.57 -4.74
C THR A 228 -20.07 8.64 -4.47
N THR A 229 -20.60 9.82 -4.13
CA THR A 229 -22.04 10.03 -3.95
C THR A 229 -22.86 9.69 -5.19
N GLY A 230 -22.27 9.72 -6.39
CA GLY A 230 -22.86 9.26 -7.64
C GLY A 230 -22.68 7.77 -7.92
N GLN A 231 -22.24 6.97 -6.93
CA GLN A 231 -21.95 5.52 -7.03
C GLN A 231 -20.84 5.16 -8.03
N TYR A 232 -20.05 6.13 -8.49
CA TYR A 232 -18.89 5.84 -9.33
C TYR A 232 -17.77 5.21 -8.49
N LYS A 233 -17.17 4.17 -9.06
CA LYS A 233 -16.00 3.51 -8.47
C LYS A 233 -14.79 4.44 -8.55
N SER A 234 -14.14 4.67 -7.41
CA SER A 234 -12.94 5.48 -7.27
C SER A 234 -11.94 4.77 -6.37
N CYS A 235 -10.74 5.30 -6.26
CA CYS A 235 -9.71 4.77 -5.37
C CYS A 235 -8.85 5.93 -4.85
N LEU A 236 -8.60 5.95 -3.55
CA LEU A 236 -7.58 6.80 -2.96
C LEU A 236 -6.25 6.06 -3.04
N VAL A 237 -5.25 6.68 -3.62
CA VAL A 237 -3.89 6.16 -3.69
C VAL A 237 -2.99 7.00 -2.80
N ASN A 238 -2.43 6.38 -1.80
CA ASN A 238 -1.43 6.99 -0.95
C ASN A 238 -0.10 6.27 -1.14
N MET A 239 0.95 7.02 -1.40
CA MET A 239 2.31 6.51 -1.53
C MET A 239 3.19 7.19 -0.49
N ARG A 240 3.73 6.42 0.41
CA ARG A 240 4.57 6.91 1.49
C ARG A 240 6.01 6.40 1.32
N VAL A 241 6.97 7.30 1.43
CA VAL A 241 8.39 6.94 1.49
C VAL A 241 8.66 6.20 2.80
N LYS A 242 9.47 5.15 2.74
CA LYS A 242 9.92 4.39 3.90
C LYS A 242 10.71 5.30 4.85
N ASN A 243 10.30 5.36 6.11
CA ASN A 243 10.94 6.20 7.11
C ASN A 243 12.34 5.68 7.54
N HIS A 244 12.51 4.36 7.58
CA HIS A 244 13.75 3.73 8.06
C HIS A 244 14.23 2.68 7.06
N TYR A 245 15.33 2.96 6.39
CA TYR A 245 16.02 1.99 5.54
C TYR A 245 16.88 1.06 6.41
N ALA A 246 16.79 -0.24 6.17
CA ALA A 246 17.60 -1.21 6.87
C ALA A 246 19.09 -1.04 6.55
N PRO A 247 20.04 -1.34 7.48
CA PRO A 247 21.46 -1.18 7.22
C PRO A 247 21.94 -1.98 5.98
N GLU A 248 21.41 -3.17 5.75
CA GLU A 248 21.77 -3.99 4.58
C GLU A 248 21.23 -3.39 3.29
N GLU A 249 20.02 -2.83 3.32
CA GLU A 249 19.43 -2.09 2.20
C GLU A 249 20.29 -0.87 1.82
N LYS A 250 20.75 -0.08 2.80
CA LYS A 250 21.66 1.05 2.57
C LYS A 250 22.97 0.60 1.95
N ARG A 251 23.60 -0.45 2.46
CA ARG A 251 24.84 -1.02 1.88
C ARG A 251 24.64 -1.50 0.44
N THR A 252 23.48 -2.07 0.14
CA THR A 252 23.18 -2.52 -1.23
C THR A 252 23.02 -1.30 -2.15
N LEU A 253 22.32 -0.25 -1.73
CA LEU A 253 22.19 0.98 -2.51
C LEU A 253 23.56 1.63 -2.79
N GLU A 254 24.46 1.66 -1.81
CA GLU A 254 25.83 2.18 -1.96
C GLU A 254 26.62 1.45 -3.04
N LYS A 255 26.49 0.11 -3.15
CA LYS A 255 27.11 -0.68 -4.24
C LYS A 255 26.68 -0.19 -5.64
N PHE A 256 25.45 0.29 -5.75
CA PHE A 256 24.91 0.85 -6.98
C PHE A 256 25.07 2.39 -7.10
N ARG A 257 25.84 3.01 -6.20
CA ARG A 257 26.05 4.46 -6.12
C ARG A 257 24.74 5.23 -5.99
N LEU A 258 23.81 4.69 -5.23
CA LEU A 258 22.52 5.28 -4.93
C LEU A 258 22.46 5.68 -3.44
N LEU A 259 21.72 6.73 -3.17
CA LEU A 259 21.41 7.17 -1.82
C LEU A 259 19.97 6.76 -1.46
N PRO A 260 19.71 6.31 -0.22
CA PRO A 260 18.34 6.11 0.23
C PRO A 260 17.60 7.45 0.26
N ALA A 261 16.36 7.47 -0.18
CA ALA A 261 15.48 8.63 -0.06
C ALA A 261 14.81 8.67 1.33
N GLU A 262 15.61 8.40 2.36
CA GLU A 262 15.14 8.38 3.75
C GLU A 262 14.80 9.78 4.25
N PRO A 263 13.64 10.01 4.88
CA PRO A 263 13.31 11.28 5.49
C PRO A 263 14.29 11.64 6.64
N GLN A 264 14.47 12.91 6.88
CA GLN A 264 15.17 13.36 8.10
C GLN A 264 14.32 13.06 9.34
N THR A 265 14.95 12.95 10.49
CA THR A 265 14.32 12.52 11.74
C THR A 265 13.06 13.33 12.10
N ASP A 266 13.09 14.64 11.88
CA ASP A 266 11.96 15.53 12.17
C ASP A 266 10.79 15.39 11.17
N ASN A 267 11.00 14.60 10.14
CA ASN A 267 10.08 14.45 9.01
C ASN A 267 9.56 13.02 8.84
N TYR A 268 9.68 12.19 9.87
CA TYR A 268 9.06 10.87 9.87
C TYR A 268 7.54 10.99 9.84
N PHE A 269 6.92 10.18 9.02
CA PHE A 269 5.52 10.32 8.69
C PHE A 269 4.80 8.98 8.53
N TYR A 270 3.58 8.90 9.05
CA TYR A 270 2.73 7.72 8.97
C TYR A 270 1.30 8.08 8.56
N ASN A 271 0.46 7.07 8.32
CA ASN A 271 -0.95 7.25 8.05
C ASN A 271 -1.79 6.46 9.04
N LEU A 272 -2.84 7.09 9.53
CA LEU A 272 -3.96 6.45 10.22
C LEU A 272 -5.16 6.54 9.27
N VAL A 273 -5.55 5.42 8.71
CA VAL A 273 -6.61 5.37 7.69
C VAL A 273 -7.87 4.77 8.30
N ASN A 274 -8.97 5.49 8.16
CA ASN A 274 -10.31 4.97 8.38
C ASN A 274 -10.93 4.62 7.02
N TRP A 275 -10.98 3.34 6.71
CA TRP A 275 -11.56 2.84 5.47
C TRP A 275 -12.72 1.90 5.77
N ASN A 276 -13.91 2.22 5.29
CA ASN A 276 -15.14 1.47 5.59
C ASN A 276 -15.37 1.30 7.09
N GLY A 277 -15.04 2.30 7.88
CA GLY A 277 -15.16 2.24 9.34
C GLY A 277 -14.08 1.39 10.03
N ILE A 278 -13.07 0.87 9.33
CA ILE A 278 -11.95 0.11 9.90
C ILE A 278 -10.74 1.02 10.01
N GLN A 279 -10.16 1.12 11.21
CA GLN A 279 -8.96 1.92 11.44
C GLN A 279 -7.70 1.08 11.30
N LEU A 280 -6.84 1.47 10.37
CA LEU A 280 -5.63 0.76 10.05
C LEU A 280 -4.43 1.70 9.84
N SER A 281 -3.24 1.15 10.05
CA SER A 281 -1.97 1.78 9.69
C SER A 281 -1.03 0.74 9.11
N SER A 282 -0.21 1.15 8.13
CA SER A 282 0.73 0.26 7.47
C SER A 282 2.18 0.70 7.63
N TYR A 283 3.05 -0.29 7.76
CA TYR A 283 4.48 -0.15 8.02
C TYR A 283 5.29 -0.89 6.97
N ASN A 284 6.43 -0.31 6.59
CA ASN A 284 7.32 -0.88 5.60
C ASN A 284 8.55 -1.48 6.29
N CYS A 285 8.57 -2.80 6.46
CA CYS A 285 9.67 -3.62 6.92
C CYS A 285 10.36 -3.07 8.18
N PHE A 286 11.56 -2.50 8.05
CA PHE A 286 12.40 -2.06 9.16
C PHE A 286 11.78 -0.96 10.03
N GLU A 287 10.76 -0.27 9.58
CA GLU A 287 9.99 0.69 10.40
C GLU A 287 9.39 0.05 11.65
N LEU A 288 9.04 -1.24 11.58
CA LEU A 288 8.50 -1.99 12.72
C LEU A 288 9.50 -2.18 13.85
N ALA A 289 10.80 -2.08 13.58
CA ALA A 289 11.84 -2.21 14.60
C ALA A 289 11.85 -1.03 15.58
N ASN A 290 11.35 0.14 15.16
CA ASN A 290 11.23 1.30 16.04
C ASN A 290 9.97 1.16 16.92
N ILE A 291 10.18 0.99 18.22
CA ILE A 291 9.10 0.77 19.19
C ILE A 291 8.20 2.01 19.36
N GLU A 292 8.78 3.21 19.33
CA GLU A 292 8.04 4.46 19.50
C GLU A 292 7.12 4.69 18.28
N HIS A 293 7.65 4.48 17.08
CA HIS A 293 6.88 4.61 15.85
C HIS A 293 5.78 3.55 15.76
N ARG A 294 6.08 2.30 16.14
CA ARG A 294 5.09 1.22 16.16
C ARG A 294 3.98 1.48 17.16
N SER A 295 4.25 2.14 18.28
CA SER A 295 3.27 2.46 19.32
C SER A 295 2.46 3.73 19.06
N LEU A 296 2.75 4.45 17.97
CA LEU A 296 2.16 5.75 17.64
C LEU A 296 0.62 5.73 17.70
N PHE A 297 0.01 4.66 17.22
CA PHE A 297 -1.44 4.51 17.15
C PHE A 297 -2.02 3.54 18.20
N LYS A 298 -1.36 3.39 19.36
CA LYS A 298 -1.91 2.61 20.45
C LYS A 298 -3.32 3.11 20.82
N SER A 299 -4.26 2.20 20.96
CA SER A 299 -5.69 2.47 21.22
C SER A 299 -6.44 3.12 20.03
N GLU A 300 -5.84 3.15 18.85
CA GLU A 300 -6.47 3.74 17.67
C GLU A 300 -6.64 2.73 16.51
N LEU A 301 -6.03 1.54 16.57
CA LEU A 301 -6.06 0.58 15.49
C LEU A 301 -7.04 -0.57 15.71
N ASP A 302 -7.68 -0.98 14.61
CA ASP A 302 -8.24 -2.31 14.45
C ASP A 302 -7.22 -3.24 13.79
N LEU A 303 -6.38 -2.70 12.90
CA LEU A 303 -5.47 -3.46 12.06
C LEU A 303 -4.13 -2.75 11.86
N LEU A 304 -3.03 -3.43 12.22
CA LEU A 304 -1.68 -3.05 11.84
C LEU A 304 -1.22 -3.94 10.69
N ILE A 305 -0.73 -3.32 9.60
CA ILE A 305 -0.29 -4.02 8.39
C ILE A 305 1.21 -3.82 8.19
N ALA A 306 1.90 -4.88 7.77
CA ALA A 306 3.32 -4.89 7.52
C ALA A 306 3.64 -5.50 6.16
N CYS A 307 4.25 -4.72 5.28
CA CYS A 307 4.87 -5.19 4.05
C CYS A 307 6.36 -5.41 4.31
N VAL A 308 6.84 -6.64 4.17
CA VAL A 308 8.18 -7.04 4.62
C VAL A 308 8.94 -7.78 3.52
N TRP A 309 10.24 -7.55 3.46
CA TRP A 309 11.20 -8.35 2.73
C TRP A 309 12.40 -8.62 3.65
N ASN A 310 12.31 -9.65 4.48
CA ASN A 310 13.33 -9.93 5.48
C ASN A 310 13.48 -11.42 5.76
N ARG A 311 14.73 -11.87 5.87
CA ARG A 311 15.10 -13.24 6.20
C ARG A 311 15.07 -13.57 7.69
N ASP A 312 15.17 -12.56 8.56
CA ASP A 312 15.10 -12.74 10.01
C ASP A 312 13.65 -12.82 10.49
N THR A 313 13.01 -13.92 10.10
CA THR A 313 11.58 -14.15 10.41
C THR A 313 11.32 -14.34 11.89
N SER A 314 12.30 -14.81 12.66
CA SER A 314 12.18 -14.97 14.13
C SER A 314 12.10 -13.61 14.82
N TYR A 315 12.97 -12.67 14.46
CA TYR A 315 12.95 -11.33 15.02
C TYR A 315 11.62 -10.63 14.74
N TYR A 316 11.15 -10.70 13.48
CA TYR A 316 9.86 -10.11 13.11
C TYR A 316 8.69 -10.79 13.82
N ALA A 317 8.71 -12.11 14.00
CA ALA A 317 7.67 -12.82 14.73
C ALA A 317 7.52 -12.30 16.17
N HIS A 318 8.61 -12.03 16.87
CA HIS A 318 8.58 -11.44 18.21
C HIS A 318 8.02 -10.02 18.23
N ILE A 319 8.45 -9.19 17.27
CA ILE A 319 7.91 -7.82 17.11
C ILE A 319 6.41 -7.84 16.90
N LEU A 320 5.91 -8.68 15.99
CA LEU A 320 4.50 -8.74 15.64
C LEU A 320 3.65 -9.30 16.77
N GLN A 321 4.13 -10.33 17.48
CA GLN A 321 3.47 -10.86 18.66
C GLN A 321 3.37 -9.81 19.79
N SER A 322 4.43 -9.03 20.02
CA SER A 322 4.42 -7.91 20.94
C SER A 322 3.41 -6.84 20.48
N ALA A 323 3.49 -6.41 19.21
CA ALA A 323 2.60 -5.40 18.66
C ALA A 323 1.13 -5.78 18.78
N THR A 324 0.79 -7.05 18.51
CA THR A 324 -0.60 -7.55 18.64
C THR A 324 -1.15 -7.37 20.06
N ARG A 325 -0.30 -7.55 21.07
CA ARG A 325 -0.69 -7.40 22.48
C ARG A 325 -0.67 -5.97 22.97
N ASP A 326 0.39 -5.24 22.60
CA ASP A 326 0.65 -3.87 23.09
C ASP A 326 -0.33 -2.87 22.49
N LEU A 327 -0.68 -3.04 21.21
CA LEU A 327 -1.64 -2.21 20.49
C LEU A 327 -3.08 -2.72 20.60
N PHE A 328 -3.23 -3.98 20.96
CA PHE A 328 -4.52 -4.69 21.05
C PHE A 328 -5.33 -4.60 19.74
N CYS A 329 -4.71 -5.01 18.64
CA CYS A 329 -5.29 -5.00 17.31
C CYS A 329 -4.89 -6.27 16.54
N TYR A 330 -5.55 -6.53 15.41
CA TYR A 330 -5.05 -7.51 14.46
C TYR A 330 -3.74 -7.04 13.85
N VAL A 331 -2.82 -7.97 13.61
CA VAL A 331 -1.56 -7.70 12.90
C VAL A 331 -1.47 -8.60 11.68
N VAL A 332 -1.20 -8.01 10.52
CA VAL A 332 -1.08 -8.69 9.23
C VAL A 332 0.29 -8.42 8.65
N GLN A 333 1.07 -9.46 8.43
CA GLN A 333 2.36 -9.36 7.74
C GLN A 333 2.35 -10.16 6.45
N SER A 334 2.79 -9.53 5.36
CA SER A 334 3.16 -10.20 4.13
C SER A 334 4.67 -10.07 3.92
N ASN A 335 5.39 -11.20 3.96
CA ASN A 335 6.83 -11.29 3.68
C ASN A 335 7.06 -12.07 2.38
N THR A 336 8.20 -11.84 1.72
CA THR A 336 8.55 -12.65 0.55
C THR A 336 8.55 -14.14 0.88
N SER A 337 7.97 -14.94 0.00
CA SER A 337 7.75 -16.37 0.25
C SER A 337 9.05 -17.19 0.34
N GLN A 338 10.15 -16.70 -0.20
CA GLN A 338 11.45 -17.37 -0.10
C GLN A 338 11.98 -17.44 1.35
N TYR A 339 11.55 -16.51 2.21
CA TYR A 339 11.92 -16.52 3.63
C TYR A 339 10.77 -16.98 4.53
N GLY A 340 9.53 -16.82 4.07
CA GLY A 340 8.34 -17.13 4.86
C GLY A 340 8.08 -16.13 5.98
N GLY A 341 7.34 -16.54 6.99
CA GLY A 341 6.98 -15.70 8.14
C GLY A 341 5.80 -14.76 7.90
N SER A 342 5.12 -14.85 6.75
CA SER A 342 3.84 -14.15 6.58
C SER A 342 2.81 -14.69 7.56
N CYS A 343 2.04 -13.79 8.19
CA CYS A 343 1.10 -14.19 9.23
C CYS A 343 -0.05 -13.21 9.41
N VAL A 344 -1.11 -13.72 10.02
CA VAL A 344 -2.22 -12.94 10.55
C VAL A 344 -2.39 -13.29 12.01
N LEU A 345 -2.28 -12.30 12.89
CA LEU A 345 -2.34 -12.45 14.33
C LEU A 345 -3.55 -11.71 14.90
N LYS A 346 -4.13 -12.25 15.98
CA LYS A 346 -5.18 -11.59 16.78
C LYS A 346 -4.77 -11.45 18.26
N PRO A 347 -5.25 -10.44 18.99
CA PRO A 347 -4.93 -10.25 20.40
C PRO A 347 -5.71 -11.24 21.28
N SER A 348 -5.38 -12.54 21.17
CA SER A 348 -5.99 -13.64 21.92
C SER A 348 -4.96 -14.40 22.76
N ARG A 349 -5.38 -15.51 23.37
CA ARG A 349 -4.48 -16.44 24.08
C ARG A 349 -3.45 -17.00 23.09
N THR A 350 -2.26 -17.34 23.58
CA THR A 350 -1.09 -17.65 22.74
C THR A 350 -1.36 -18.72 21.65
N ILE A 351 -2.13 -19.75 21.99
CA ILE A 351 -2.45 -20.85 21.06
C ILE A 351 -3.40 -20.40 19.94
N GLU A 352 -4.27 -19.42 20.21
CA GLU A 352 -5.27 -18.92 19.26
C GLU A 352 -4.87 -17.61 18.58
N SER A 353 -3.67 -17.09 18.88
CA SER A 353 -3.23 -15.80 18.36
C SER A 353 -2.85 -15.86 16.86
N GLU A 354 -2.39 -17.01 16.38
CA GLU A 354 -1.97 -17.20 15.00
C GLU A 354 -3.14 -17.70 14.15
N ILE A 355 -3.82 -16.80 13.41
CA ILE A 355 -4.90 -17.19 12.50
C ILE A 355 -4.32 -17.79 11.21
N ILE A 356 -3.28 -17.15 10.67
CA ILE A 356 -2.52 -17.64 9.52
C ILE A 356 -1.05 -17.57 9.89
N LYS A 357 -0.30 -18.61 9.52
CA LYS A 357 1.16 -18.65 9.57
C LYS A 357 1.70 -19.39 8.35
N VAL A 358 2.54 -18.71 7.59
CA VAL A 358 3.08 -19.22 6.33
C VAL A 358 4.57 -19.47 6.47
N LYS A 359 5.00 -20.66 6.13
CA LYS A 359 6.43 -21.02 6.09
C LYS A 359 7.13 -20.56 4.81
N GLY A 360 6.36 -20.07 3.82
CA GLY A 360 6.86 -19.68 2.53
C GLY A 360 6.64 -20.76 1.45
N GLY A 361 7.50 -20.77 0.44
CA GLY A 361 7.44 -21.70 -0.69
C GLY A 361 7.44 -20.99 -2.04
N ASP A 362 7.58 -21.75 -3.11
CA ASP A 362 7.73 -21.19 -4.47
C ASP A 362 6.41 -20.89 -5.18
N ASN A 363 5.29 -21.39 -4.66
CA ASN A 363 3.99 -21.18 -5.28
C ASN A 363 3.43 -19.80 -4.98
N GLY A 364 3.23 -18.98 -6.02
CA GLY A 364 2.48 -17.74 -5.94
C GLY A 364 0.99 -18.03 -5.71
N CYS A 365 0.48 -17.67 -4.53
CA CYS A 365 -0.91 -17.86 -4.12
C CYS A 365 -1.33 -16.81 -3.08
N ILE A 366 -2.59 -16.81 -2.69
CA ILE A 366 -3.09 -16.05 -1.55
C ILE A 366 -3.57 -16.98 -0.44
N LEU A 367 -3.48 -16.49 0.80
CA LEU A 367 -4.11 -17.11 1.95
C LEU A 367 -5.11 -16.12 2.52
N THR A 368 -6.34 -16.58 2.71
CA THR A 368 -7.46 -15.71 3.11
C THR A 368 -7.99 -16.07 4.49
N THR A 369 -8.48 -15.06 5.19
CA THR A 369 -9.22 -15.23 6.44
C THR A 369 -10.24 -14.11 6.61
N LYS A 370 -11.16 -14.27 7.54
CA LYS A 370 -12.08 -13.24 7.99
C LYS A 370 -11.67 -12.75 9.38
N LEU A 371 -11.63 -11.44 9.56
CA LEU A 371 -11.35 -10.79 10.83
C LEU A 371 -12.64 -10.28 11.45
N ASP A 372 -12.92 -10.68 12.69
CA ASP A 372 -14.04 -10.17 13.47
C ASP A 372 -13.72 -8.81 14.07
N ILE A 373 -14.00 -7.76 13.32
CA ILE A 373 -13.75 -6.37 13.74
C ILE A 373 -14.72 -5.94 14.84
N SER A 374 -15.95 -6.40 14.79
CA SER A 374 -16.93 -6.09 15.85
C SER A 374 -16.53 -6.68 17.21
N GLY A 375 -16.20 -7.96 17.25
CA GLY A 375 -15.76 -8.61 18.47
C GLY A 375 -14.48 -8.01 19.05
N LEU A 376 -13.54 -7.61 18.17
CA LEU A 376 -12.35 -6.86 18.58
C LEU A 376 -12.74 -5.54 19.27
N ARG A 377 -13.61 -4.74 18.65
CA ARG A 377 -14.05 -3.44 19.19
C ARG A 377 -14.81 -3.59 20.48
N ASP A 378 -15.70 -4.56 20.58
CA ASP A 378 -16.40 -4.86 21.83
C ASP A 378 -15.41 -5.16 22.97
N SER A 379 -14.32 -5.85 22.66
CA SER A 379 -13.25 -6.12 23.62
C SER A 379 -12.40 -4.89 23.93
N GLN A 380 -12.17 -4.01 22.95
CA GLN A 380 -11.47 -2.73 23.13
C GLN A 380 -12.29 -1.73 23.96
N HIS A 381 -13.61 -1.77 23.91
CA HIS A 381 -14.51 -0.88 24.69
C HIS A 381 -14.63 -1.29 26.14
N LYS A 382 -14.47 -2.58 26.47
CA LYS A 382 -14.63 -3.09 27.84
C LYS A 382 -13.39 -2.79 28.66
N SER A 383 -13.52 -1.92 29.66
CA SER A 383 -12.43 -1.54 30.57
C SER A 383 -12.08 -2.61 31.61
N THR A 384 -12.88 -3.68 31.74
CA THR A 384 -12.73 -4.74 32.72
C THR A 384 -12.63 -6.09 32.05
N ARG A 385 -11.98 -7.05 32.74
CA ARG A 385 -11.78 -8.45 32.33
C ARG A 385 -12.88 -8.92 31.39
N GLY A 386 -12.53 -9.21 30.16
CA GLY A 386 -13.45 -9.91 29.27
C GLY A 386 -13.97 -11.17 29.97
N PRO A 387 -15.17 -11.63 29.64
CA PRO A 387 -15.67 -12.90 30.16
C PRO A 387 -14.64 -14.00 29.87
N GLU A 388 -14.56 -15.01 30.72
CA GLU A 388 -13.61 -16.14 30.56
C GLU A 388 -13.71 -16.79 29.17
N ASP A 389 -14.86 -16.64 28.50
CA ASP A 389 -15.16 -17.13 27.14
C ASP A 389 -14.87 -16.12 26.03
N SER A 390 -14.22 -15.00 26.29
CA SER A 390 -13.89 -14.02 25.24
C SER A 390 -12.83 -14.58 24.29
N ALA A 391 -13.08 -14.46 22.98
CA ALA A 391 -12.10 -14.78 21.92
C ALA A 391 -10.87 -13.85 21.93
N PHE A 392 -10.89 -12.77 22.74
CA PHE A 392 -9.82 -11.78 22.88
C PHE A 392 -9.33 -11.72 24.33
N LYS A 393 -8.07 -11.33 24.53
CA LYS A 393 -7.50 -11.06 25.86
C LYS A 393 -8.02 -9.74 26.44
N ALA A 394 -7.68 -9.49 27.69
CA ALA A 394 -7.83 -8.16 28.27
C ALA A 394 -6.88 -7.18 27.60
N THR A 395 -7.30 -5.92 27.49
CA THR A 395 -6.48 -4.82 26.97
C THR A 395 -5.24 -4.61 27.85
N PRO A 396 -4.12 -4.18 27.26
CA PRO A 396 -2.88 -3.97 28.00
C PRO A 396 -2.97 -2.74 28.92
N PRO A 397 -2.10 -2.65 29.94
CA PRO A 397 -2.01 -1.46 30.80
C PRO A 397 -1.80 -0.17 29.97
N GLY A 398 -2.49 0.90 30.38
CA GLY A 398 -2.42 2.19 29.68
C GLY A 398 -3.11 2.18 28.31
N TYR A 399 -4.07 1.29 28.11
CA TYR A 399 -4.95 1.32 26.94
C TYR A 399 -6.03 2.39 27.16
N ASP A 400 -6.21 3.26 26.16
CA ASP A 400 -7.16 4.37 26.22
C ASP A 400 -8.51 3.97 25.59
N HIS A 401 -9.45 3.56 26.44
CA HIS A 401 -10.78 3.14 26.03
C HIS A 401 -11.64 4.29 25.49
N GLU A 402 -11.38 5.53 25.95
CA GLU A 402 -12.12 6.69 25.48
C GLU A 402 -11.79 7.02 24.01
N ARG A 403 -10.53 6.80 23.61
CA ARG A 403 -10.14 6.95 22.19
C ARG A 403 -10.89 5.99 21.29
N VAL A 404 -11.09 4.76 21.75
CA VAL A 404 -11.85 3.75 21.00
C VAL A 404 -13.30 4.18 20.79
N LEU A 405 -13.91 4.80 21.78
CA LEU A 405 -15.30 5.30 21.68
C LEU A 405 -15.48 6.47 20.71
N LYS A 406 -14.40 7.17 20.39
CA LYS A 406 -14.41 8.34 19.48
C LYS A 406 -14.13 7.97 18.00
N ARG A 407 -14.05 6.70 17.67
CA ARG A 407 -13.77 6.20 16.31
C ARG A 407 -15.00 6.15 15.42
#